data_47b412206d971cf03a6dbbd61b6a04a5
#
_entry.id   47b412206d971cf03a6dbbd61b6a04a5
#
_cell.length_a   1.000
_cell.length_b   1.000
_cell.length_c   1.000
_cell.angle_alpha   90.00
_cell.angle_beta   90.00
_cell.angle_gamma   90.00
#
_symmetry.space_group_name_H-M   'P 1'
#
loop_
_entity.id
_entity.type
_entity.pdbx_description
1 polymer ?
#
loop_
_entity_poly.entity_id
_entity_poly.type
_entity_poly.pdbx_seq_one_letter_code
_entity_poly.pdbx_strand_id
1 'polypeptide(L)'
;MWKGDEIMRVAVCCKGVPSETLFDSVHIIHGDIQFRDTEFYINEFDAYALEAAIALKNSHKVETVALTVGPLRAQEVLYIALAKGIDQVLRIEGETSLPDLIANGLIPPLKELSPQLVLAGVQSEDWMGGEVGIYLAEALGMGVAYAVVEICELNDTHVRVLKEIGGGKKAEVRLKLPAVLCVQSGIRLLRYVSAMKRQKVRNTPIKLWGKLEREGMLPYEIKEVSLPSKEGHAEMITGDRPEKAKKLLEIISKAV
;
A
#
# COMPACT_ATOMS: atom_id res chain seq x y z
N MET A 1 21.80 -11.21 13.74
CA MET A 1 21.08 -11.48 15.01
C MET A 1 20.96 -10.14 15.73
N TRP A 2 19.73 -9.61 15.86
CA TRP A 2 19.45 -8.34 16.53
C TRP A 2 19.88 -8.43 18.00
N LYS A 3 20.62 -7.42 18.49
CA LYS A 3 21.04 -7.34 19.90
C LYS A 3 20.03 -6.45 20.62
N GLY A 4 19.39 -6.95 21.65
CA GLY A 4 18.25 -6.38 22.37
C GLY A 4 18.38 -4.96 22.95
N ASP A 5 19.50 -4.26 22.73
CA ASP A 5 19.72 -2.85 23.11
C ASP A 5 19.52 -1.87 21.95
N GLU A 6 19.29 -2.35 20.73
CA GLU A 6 19.00 -1.50 19.58
C GLU A 6 17.50 -1.15 19.54
N ILE A 7 17.18 0.09 19.11
CA ILE A 7 15.80 0.52 18.91
C ILE A 7 15.21 -0.25 17.72
N MET A 8 14.09 -0.94 17.93
CA MET A 8 13.37 -1.64 16.85
C MET A 8 12.97 -0.65 15.76
N ARG A 9 13.16 -1.03 14.50
CA ARG A 9 12.78 -0.20 13.35
C ARG A 9 11.59 -0.79 12.61
N VAL A 10 10.60 0.06 12.35
CA VAL A 10 9.42 -0.24 11.55
C VAL A 10 9.47 0.58 10.28
N ALA A 11 9.55 -0.09 9.13
CA ALA A 11 9.49 0.53 7.81
C ALA A 11 8.06 0.48 7.26
N VAL A 12 7.61 1.55 6.59
CA VAL A 12 6.31 1.61 5.92
C VAL A 12 6.52 1.94 4.45
N CYS A 13 6.08 1.07 3.56
CA CYS A 13 6.05 1.34 2.14
C CYS A 13 4.77 2.11 1.81
N CYS A 14 4.92 3.26 1.15
CA CYS A 14 3.80 4.13 0.80
C CYS A 14 3.80 4.41 -0.69
N LYS A 15 2.65 4.29 -1.34
CA LYS A 15 2.47 4.63 -2.74
C LYS A 15 1.63 5.91 -2.88
N GLY A 16 2.06 6.80 -3.79
CA GLY A 16 1.21 7.86 -4.30
C GLY A 16 0.35 7.31 -5.42
N VAL A 17 -0.96 7.44 -5.30
CA VAL A 17 -1.93 7.06 -6.32
C VAL A 17 -2.60 8.31 -6.88
N PRO A 18 -2.99 8.32 -8.17
CA PRO A 18 -3.71 9.45 -8.76
C PRO A 18 -5.10 9.58 -8.16
N SER A 19 -5.64 10.81 -8.13
CA SER A 19 -7.02 11.04 -7.71
C SER A 19 -8.01 10.31 -8.62
N GLU A 20 -9.01 9.62 -8.04
CA GLU A 20 -10.06 8.89 -8.76
C GLU A 20 -10.86 9.76 -9.74
N THR A 21 -10.89 11.07 -9.52
CA THR A 21 -11.63 12.01 -10.37
C THR A 21 -11.03 12.21 -11.77
N LEU A 22 -9.91 11.55 -12.07
CA LEU A 22 -9.08 11.86 -13.23
C LEU A 22 -8.90 10.69 -14.22
N PHE A 23 -9.85 9.75 -14.27
CA PHE A 23 -9.86 8.71 -15.30
C PHE A 23 -9.80 9.28 -16.74
N ASP A 24 -10.25 10.51 -16.94
CA ASP A 24 -10.16 11.20 -18.25
C ASP A 24 -8.74 11.69 -18.58
N SER A 25 -7.80 11.68 -17.61
CA SER A 25 -6.39 12.07 -17.79
C SER A 25 -5.40 10.90 -17.84
N VAL A 26 -5.90 9.68 -17.90
CA VAL A 26 -5.08 8.49 -18.09
C VAL A 26 -4.61 8.42 -19.55
N HIS A 27 -3.30 8.41 -19.75
CA HIS A 27 -2.68 8.23 -21.06
C HIS A 27 -1.91 6.92 -21.07
N ILE A 28 -2.07 6.15 -22.13
CA ILE A 28 -1.25 4.97 -22.36
C ILE A 28 -0.17 5.36 -23.37
N ILE A 29 1.09 5.35 -22.91
CA ILE A 29 2.25 5.72 -23.73
C ILE A 29 3.23 4.56 -23.69
N HIS A 30 3.53 3.98 -24.86
CA HIS A 30 4.41 2.82 -25.01
C HIS A 30 4.05 1.62 -24.09
N GLY A 31 2.74 1.39 -23.88
CA GLY A 31 2.27 0.29 -23.02
C GLY A 31 2.35 0.56 -21.52
N ASP A 32 2.72 1.76 -21.12
CA ASP A 32 2.75 2.19 -19.71
C ASP A 32 1.64 3.21 -19.43
N ILE A 33 1.05 3.13 -18.24
CA ILE A 33 0.01 4.06 -17.81
C ILE A 33 0.68 5.31 -17.23
N GLN A 34 0.42 6.45 -17.86
CA GLN A 34 0.90 7.75 -17.41
C GLN A 34 -0.25 8.64 -16.97
N PHE A 35 -0.06 9.24 -15.79
CA PHE A 35 -0.97 10.23 -15.23
C PHE A 35 -0.31 11.61 -15.38
N ARG A 36 -0.79 12.43 -16.31
CA ARG A 36 -0.30 13.81 -16.49
C ARG A 36 -1.10 14.75 -15.59
N ASP A 37 -0.39 15.71 -14.95
CA ASP A 37 -0.94 16.85 -14.20
C ASP A 37 -1.94 16.47 -13.09
N THR A 38 -1.81 15.27 -12.51
CA THR A 38 -2.68 14.80 -11.44
C THR A 38 -2.06 15.03 -10.07
N GLU A 39 -2.89 15.39 -9.10
CA GLU A 39 -2.52 15.31 -7.70
C GLU A 39 -2.39 13.85 -7.27
N PHE A 40 -1.35 13.57 -6.49
CA PHE A 40 -1.13 12.26 -5.91
C PHE A 40 -1.60 12.24 -4.47
N TYR A 41 -2.38 11.23 -4.14
CA TYR A 41 -2.82 10.95 -2.78
C TYR A 41 -2.11 9.71 -2.27
N ILE A 42 -2.03 9.57 -0.96
CA ILE A 42 -1.54 8.33 -0.39
C ILE A 42 -2.57 7.23 -0.65
N ASN A 43 -2.12 6.08 -1.16
CA ASN A 43 -2.92 4.88 -1.24
C ASN A 43 -3.60 4.57 0.10
N GLU A 44 -4.91 4.30 0.11
CA GLU A 44 -5.69 4.14 1.34
C GLU A 44 -5.12 3.04 2.25
N PHE A 45 -4.78 1.88 1.68
CA PHE A 45 -4.20 0.79 2.47
C PHE A 45 -2.85 1.15 3.10
N ASP A 46 -2.04 1.96 2.42
CA ASP A 46 -0.77 2.46 2.98
C ASP A 46 -1.02 3.52 4.06
N ALA A 47 -2.11 4.30 3.96
CA ALA A 47 -2.52 5.19 5.02
C ALA A 47 -2.88 4.43 6.31
N TYR A 48 -3.52 3.25 6.19
CA TYR A 48 -3.75 2.34 7.32
C TYR A 48 -2.44 1.76 7.86
N ALA A 49 -1.49 1.40 6.99
CA ALA A 49 -0.17 0.94 7.39
C ALA A 49 0.61 2.01 8.19
N LEU A 50 0.54 3.28 7.77
CA LEU A 50 1.10 4.41 8.53
C LEU A 50 0.47 4.55 9.92
N GLU A 51 -0.85 4.45 10.03
CA GLU A 51 -1.52 4.52 11.34
C GLU A 51 -1.12 3.36 12.25
N ALA A 52 -0.94 2.17 11.70
CA ALA A 52 -0.45 1.02 12.44
C ALA A 52 0.99 1.25 12.96
N ALA A 53 1.90 1.75 12.11
CA ALA A 53 3.26 2.09 12.51
C ALA A 53 3.32 3.14 13.63
N ILE A 54 2.49 4.18 13.52
CA ILE A 54 2.42 5.24 14.54
C ILE A 54 1.82 4.71 15.86
N ALA A 55 0.86 3.79 15.80
CA ALA A 55 0.34 3.12 16.98
C ALA A 55 1.43 2.30 17.68
N LEU A 56 2.24 1.56 16.91
CA LEU A 56 3.40 0.83 17.44
C LEU A 56 4.43 1.78 18.07
N LYS A 57 4.74 2.91 17.41
CA LYS A 57 5.63 3.93 17.97
C LYS A 57 5.15 4.47 19.31
N ASN A 58 3.85 4.67 19.47
CA ASN A 58 3.27 5.19 20.71
C ASN A 58 3.23 4.17 21.85
N SER A 59 3.21 2.88 21.54
CA SER A 59 3.12 1.79 22.53
C SER A 59 4.43 1.05 22.78
N HIS A 60 5.37 1.16 21.86
CA HIS A 60 6.68 0.49 21.90
C HIS A 60 7.79 1.50 21.59
N LYS A 61 9.00 1.21 22.04
CA LYS A 61 10.19 2.01 21.70
C LYS A 61 10.66 1.64 20.29
N VAL A 62 9.99 2.17 19.24
CA VAL A 62 10.34 1.90 17.84
C VAL A 62 10.64 3.19 17.09
N GLU A 63 11.57 3.11 16.14
CA GLU A 63 11.84 4.13 15.13
C GLU A 63 11.03 3.80 13.87
N THR A 64 10.41 4.82 13.26
CA THR A 64 9.56 4.64 12.08
C THR A 64 10.14 5.31 10.85
N VAL A 65 10.15 4.60 9.71
CA VAL A 65 10.66 5.12 8.44
C VAL A 65 9.63 4.86 7.33
N ALA A 66 9.21 5.89 6.60
CA ALA A 66 8.37 5.69 5.43
C ALA A 66 9.18 5.80 4.14
N LEU A 67 8.91 4.90 3.19
CA LEU A 67 9.57 4.84 1.89
C LEU A 67 8.55 4.93 0.76
N THR A 68 8.93 5.61 -0.33
CA THR A 68 8.15 5.61 -1.58
C THR A 68 9.06 5.46 -2.80
N VAL A 69 8.58 4.74 -3.80
CA VAL A 69 9.15 4.76 -5.15
C VAL A 69 8.25 5.65 -6.00
N GLY A 70 8.82 6.67 -6.61
CA GLY A 70 8.03 7.57 -7.45
C GLY A 70 8.78 8.81 -7.90
N PRO A 71 8.18 9.58 -8.84
CA PRO A 71 8.70 10.86 -9.30
C PRO A 71 8.68 11.89 -8.15
N LEU A 72 9.17 13.10 -8.43
CA LEU A 72 9.25 14.16 -7.41
C LEU A 72 7.88 14.44 -6.75
N ARG A 73 6.80 14.39 -7.50
CA ARG A 73 5.42 14.58 -6.99
C ARG A 73 5.00 13.53 -5.95
N ALA A 74 5.60 12.33 -5.96
CA ALA A 74 5.35 11.30 -4.94
C ALA A 74 5.86 11.70 -3.53
N GLN A 75 6.61 12.78 -3.39
CA GLN A 75 6.99 13.30 -2.07
C GLN A 75 5.79 13.73 -1.23
N GLU A 76 4.64 14.02 -1.83
CA GLU A 76 3.43 14.40 -1.10
C GLU A 76 3.03 13.33 -0.07
N VAL A 77 3.15 12.04 -0.41
CA VAL A 77 2.80 10.97 0.54
C VAL A 77 3.78 10.92 1.72
N LEU A 78 5.04 11.30 1.50
CA LEU A 78 6.05 11.36 2.56
C LEU A 78 5.83 12.56 3.49
N TYR A 79 5.38 13.70 2.96
CA TYR A 79 4.96 14.83 3.80
C TYR A 79 3.73 14.47 4.65
N ILE A 80 2.80 13.68 4.13
CA ILE A 80 1.69 13.14 4.92
C ILE A 80 2.21 12.24 6.03
N ALA A 81 3.16 11.35 5.75
CA ALA A 81 3.78 10.46 6.72
C ALA A 81 4.47 11.26 7.86
N LEU A 82 5.29 12.27 7.51
CA LEU A 82 5.91 13.16 8.49
C LEU A 82 4.88 13.91 9.34
N ALA A 83 3.84 14.46 8.71
CA ALA A 83 2.79 15.20 9.41
C ALA A 83 1.95 14.31 10.34
N LYS A 84 1.89 13.01 10.08
CA LYS A 84 1.29 11.99 10.97
C LYS A 84 2.21 11.59 12.12
N GLY A 85 3.54 11.81 12.01
CA GLY A 85 4.51 11.57 13.06
C GLY A 85 5.51 10.44 12.80
N ILE A 86 5.72 10.06 11.55
CA ILE A 86 6.83 9.19 11.13
C ILE A 86 8.15 9.94 11.33
N ASP A 87 9.21 9.25 11.78
CA ASP A 87 10.49 9.87 12.14
C ASP A 87 11.35 10.22 10.94
N GLN A 88 11.42 9.32 9.96
CA GLN A 88 12.26 9.47 8.79
C GLN A 88 11.50 9.13 7.51
N VAL A 89 11.90 9.74 6.40
CA VAL A 89 11.30 9.48 5.08
C VAL A 89 12.37 9.36 4.01
N LEU A 90 12.16 8.45 3.07
CA LEU A 90 13.05 8.17 1.96
C LEU A 90 12.28 8.11 0.65
N ARG A 91 12.82 8.69 -0.41
CA ARG A 91 12.28 8.56 -1.76
C ARG A 91 13.27 7.85 -2.67
N ILE A 92 12.81 6.89 -3.42
CA ILE A 92 13.51 6.29 -4.55
C ILE A 92 12.92 6.92 -5.82
N GLU A 93 13.77 7.53 -6.65
CA GLU A 93 13.31 8.17 -7.88
C GLU A 93 13.02 7.13 -8.95
N GLY A 94 11.83 7.16 -9.51
CA GLY A 94 11.40 6.27 -10.59
C GLY A 94 9.92 6.46 -10.88
N GLU A 95 9.47 5.96 -12.02
CA GLU A 95 8.06 5.97 -12.39
C GLU A 95 7.73 4.61 -13.00
N THR A 96 6.94 3.84 -12.27
CA THR A 96 6.45 2.53 -12.69
C THR A 96 5.21 2.16 -11.90
N SER A 97 4.30 1.42 -12.51
CA SER A 97 3.17 0.80 -11.83
C SER A 97 3.40 -0.67 -11.52
N LEU A 98 4.50 -1.25 -12.00
CA LEU A 98 4.79 -2.69 -11.91
C LEU A 98 5.26 -3.06 -10.50
N PRO A 99 4.58 -3.99 -9.82
CA PRO A 99 4.83 -4.31 -8.40
C PRO A 99 6.25 -4.83 -8.12
N ASP A 100 6.80 -5.62 -9.02
CA ASP A 100 8.15 -6.19 -8.92
C ASP A 100 9.23 -5.11 -9.05
N LEU A 101 9.08 -4.16 -9.99
CA LEU A 101 10.00 -3.03 -10.11
C LEU A 101 9.92 -2.12 -8.89
N ILE A 102 8.71 -1.88 -8.36
CA ILE A 102 8.53 -1.12 -7.11
C ILE A 102 9.26 -1.83 -5.96
N ALA A 103 9.07 -3.15 -5.82
CA ALA A 103 9.75 -3.94 -4.81
C ALA A 103 11.27 -3.88 -4.98
N ASN A 104 11.80 -4.02 -6.20
CA ASN A 104 13.22 -3.92 -6.50
C ASN A 104 13.81 -2.56 -6.07
N GLY A 105 13.09 -1.47 -6.27
CA GLY A 105 13.51 -0.15 -5.77
C GLY A 105 13.54 -0.04 -4.25
N LEU A 106 12.65 -0.74 -3.55
CA LEU A 106 12.54 -0.71 -2.08
C LEU A 106 13.54 -1.65 -1.38
N ILE A 107 13.99 -2.73 -2.02
CA ILE A 107 14.88 -3.73 -1.42
C ILE A 107 16.23 -3.14 -0.93
N PRO A 108 16.98 -2.36 -1.73
CA PRO A 108 18.28 -1.84 -1.27
C PRO A 108 18.18 -0.96 -0.01
N PRO A 109 17.30 0.06 0.06
CA PRO A 109 17.14 0.85 1.27
C PRO A 109 16.62 0.02 2.44
N LEU A 110 15.73 -0.96 2.25
CA LEU A 110 15.25 -1.84 3.31
C LEU A 110 16.37 -2.75 3.85
N LYS A 111 17.28 -3.24 3.00
CA LYS A 111 18.45 -3.99 3.44
C LYS A 111 19.40 -3.15 4.31
N GLU A 112 19.64 -1.88 3.93
CA GLU A 112 20.46 -0.96 4.74
C GLU A 112 19.79 -0.60 6.07
N LEU A 113 18.48 -0.30 6.04
CA LEU A 113 17.69 0.02 7.22
C LEU A 113 17.56 -1.16 8.18
N SER A 114 17.60 -2.39 7.67
CA SER A 114 17.44 -3.63 8.44
C SER A 114 16.24 -3.59 9.41
N PRO A 115 15.01 -3.26 8.95
CA PRO A 115 13.86 -3.13 9.83
C PRO A 115 13.44 -4.50 10.37
N GLN A 116 12.93 -4.53 11.61
CA GLN A 116 12.34 -5.72 12.19
C GLN A 116 10.91 -5.95 11.68
N LEU A 117 10.24 -4.88 11.26
CA LEU A 117 8.90 -4.97 10.71
C LEU A 117 8.78 -4.06 9.47
N VAL A 118 8.26 -4.62 8.37
CA VAL A 118 7.90 -3.88 7.16
C VAL A 118 6.38 -3.91 7.03
N LEU A 119 5.77 -2.74 6.92
CA LEU A 119 4.34 -2.58 6.67
C LEU A 119 4.13 -2.08 5.23
N ALA A 120 3.22 -2.69 4.51
CA ALA A 120 2.76 -2.23 3.21
C ALA A 120 1.24 -2.37 3.16
N GLY A 121 0.55 -1.59 2.36
CA GLY A 121 -0.85 -1.83 2.06
C GLY A 121 -1.06 -3.18 1.38
N VAL A 122 -2.21 -3.79 1.58
CA VAL A 122 -2.56 -5.07 0.94
C VAL A 122 -2.53 -4.97 -0.59
N GLN A 123 -2.87 -3.80 -1.13
CA GLN A 123 -2.84 -3.49 -2.57
C GLN A 123 -2.80 -1.98 -2.80
N SER A 124 -2.61 -1.55 -4.04
CA SER A 124 -2.77 -0.15 -4.44
C SER A 124 -4.07 0.04 -5.22
N GLU A 125 -4.71 1.19 -5.06
CA GLU A 125 -6.00 1.51 -5.68
C GLU A 125 -5.91 1.65 -7.20
N ASP A 126 -4.74 2.00 -7.72
CA ASP A 126 -4.51 2.22 -9.16
C ASP A 126 -4.20 0.93 -9.93
N TRP A 127 -3.46 0.00 -9.35
CA TRP A 127 -3.01 -1.23 -10.01
C TRP A 127 -3.67 -2.51 -9.48
N MET A 128 -4.06 -2.52 -8.20
CA MET A 128 -4.70 -3.64 -7.49
C MET A 128 -3.93 -4.97 -7.47
N GLY A 129 -2.65 -4.98 -7.84
CA GLY A 129 -1.84 -6.21 -7.92
C GLY A 129 -1.63 -6.91 -6.59
N GLY A 130 -1.46 -6.13 -5.50
CA GLY A 130 -1.31 -6.69 -4.14
C GLY A 130 -0.02 -7.48 -3.90
N GLU A 131 1.01 -7.28 -4.71
CA GLU A 131 2.18 -8.16 -4.79
C GLU A 131 3.43 -7.59 -4.08
N VAL A 132 3.54 -6.26 -3.94
CA VAL A 132 4.77 -5.60 -3.45
C VAL A 132 5.22 -6.16 -2.11
N GLY A 133 4.33 -6.30 -1.13
CA GLY A 133 4.68 -6.84 0.19
C GLY A 133 5.18 -8.28 0.14
N ILE A 134 4.65 -9.09 -0.78
CA ILE A 134 5.04 -10.49 -0.97
C ILE A 134 6.44 -10.55 -1.62
N TYR A 135 6.69 -9.76 -2.67
CA TYR A 135 8.02 -9.66 -3.29
C TYR A 135 9.08 -9.19 -2.29
N LEU A 136 8.75 -8.21 -1.45
CA LEU A 136 9.66 -7.72 -0.41
C LEU A 136 9.98 -8.83 0.61
N ALA A 137 8.98 -9.59 1.05
CA ALA A 137 9.18 -10.66 2.02
C ALA A 137 10.12 -11.73 1.47
N GLU A 138 9.90 -12.18 0.24
CA GLU A 138 10.76 -13.18 -0.42
C GLU A 138 12.19 -12.67 -0.58
N ALA A 139 12.37 -11.46 -1.15
CA ALA A 139 13.69 -10.88 -1.42
C ALA A 139 14.50 -10.54 -0.17
N LEU A 140 13.83 -10.30 0.96
CA LEU A 140 14.45 -10.00 2.25
C LEU A 140 14.55 -11.23 3.16
N GLY A 141 14.03 -12.39 2.76
CA GLY A 141 14.00 -13.60 3.57
C GLY A 141 13.14 -13.47 4.83
N MET A 142 12.05 -12.69 4.77
CA MET A 142 11.15 -12.39 5.88
C MET A 142 9.86 -13.20 5.81
N GLY A 143 9.31 -13.58 6.97
CA GLY A 143 7.95 -14.11 7.02
C GLY A 143 6.93 -13.05 6.63
N VAL A 144 5.80 -13.44 6.00
CA VAL A 144 4.75 -12.51 5.57
C VAL A 144 3.37 -12.90 6.08
N ALA A 145 2.58 -11.89 6.52
CA ALA A 145 1.14 -12.03 6.72
C ALA A 145 0.39 -11.07 5.79
N TYR A 146 -0.55 -11.62 5.01
CA TYR A 146 -1.35 -10.86 4.05
C TYR A 146 -2.76 -10.61 4.59
N ALA A 147 -3.36 -9.45 4.27
CA ALA A 147 -4.65 -8.99 4.73
C ALA A 147 -4.76 -8.88 6.28
N VAL A 148 -3.76 -8.23 6.87
CA VAL A 148 -3.69 -8.02 8.33
C VAL A 148 -4.66 -6.94 8.76
N VAL A 149 -5.57 -7.30 9.67
CA VAL A 149 -6.59 -6.39 10.22
C VAL A 149 -6.34 -5.99 11.67
N GLU A 150 -5.39 -6.63 12.35
CA GLU A 150 -5.01 -6.29 13.72
C GLU A 150 -3.58 -6.77 14.03
N ILE A 151 -2.81 -5.93 14.72
CA ILE A 151 -1.56 -6.32 15.37
C ILE A 151 -1.87 -6.50 16.84
N CYS A 152 -1.93 -7.78 17.28
CA CYS A 152 -2.32 -8.15 18.63
C CYS A 152 -1.17 -8.03 19.64
N GLU A 153 0.07 -8.33 19.17
CA GLU A 153 1.26 -8.32 20.01
C GLU A 153 2.50 -8.06 19.16
N LEU A 154 3.43 -7.29 19.69
CA LEU A 154 4.77 -7.11 19.14
C LEU A 154 5.77 -7.19 20.27
N ASN A 155 6.81 -7.99 20.10
CA ASN A 155 7.96 -8.04 21.02
C ASN A 155 9.25 -8.26 20.21
N ASP A 156 10.37 -8.44 20.88
CA ASP A 156 11.70 -8.51 20.25
C ASP A 156 11.91 -9.71 19.33
N THR A 157 11.05 -10.72 19.39
CA THR A 157 11.25 -11.98 18.67
C THR A 157 10.15 -12.30 17.66
N HIS A 158 8.95 -11.79 17.87
CA HIS A 158 7.80 -12.10 17.01
C HIS A 158 6.73 -11.01 17.03
N VAL A 159 5.89 -11.05 16.00
CA VAL A 159 4.63 -10.32 15.91
C VAL A 159 3.47 -11.31 15.78
N ARG A 160 2.37 -11.05 16.51
CA ARG A 160 1.12 -11.82 16.44
C ARG A 160 0.03 -10.92 15.86
N VAL A 161 -0.63 -11.41 14.83
CA VAL A 161 -1.60 -10.64 14.05
C VAL A 161 -2.88 -11.43 13.79
N LEU A 162 -4.00 -10.73 13.59
CA LEU A 162 -5.20 -11.28 12.97
C LEU A 162 -5.19 -10.88 11.48
N LYS A 163 -5.43 -11.86 10.61
CA LYS A 163 -5.56 -11.67 9.17
C LYS A 163 -6.90 -12.19 8.66
N GLU A 164 -7.42 -11.59 7.61
CA GLU A 164 -8.60 -12.11 6.91
C GLU A 164 -8.23 -13.32 6.04
N ILE A 165 -9.14 -14.32 6.03
CA ILE A 165 -9.00 -15.54 5.23
C ILE A 165 -10.21 -15.81 4.34
N GLY A 166 -11.10 -14.81 4.18
CA GLY A 166 -12.32 -14.89 3.40
C GLY A 166 -13.53 -15.42 4.19
N GLY A 167 -14.72 -15.23 3.63
CA GLY A 167 -15.97 -15.67 4.24
C GLY A 167 -16.26 -15.08 5.63
N GLY A 168 -15.77 -13.87 5.91
CA GLY A 168 -15.92 -13.19 7.21
C GLY A 168 -15.08 -13.80 8.34
N LYS A 169 -14.19 -14.74 8.02
CA LYS A 169 -13.34 -15.42 9.01
C LYS A 169 -11.98 -14.74 9.13
N LYS A 170 -11.40 -14.83 10.33
CA LYS A 170 -10.04 -14.36 10.62
C LYS A 170 -9.20 -15.50 11.16
N ALA A 171 -7.90 -15.48 10.86
CA ALA A 171 -6.92 -16.38 11.43
C ALA A 171 -5.92 -15.59 12.27
N GLU A 172 -5.56 -16.12 13.43
CA GLU A 172 -4.44 -15.61 14.21
C GLU A 172 -3.15 -16.25 13.69
N VAL A 173 -2.15 -15.41 13.40
CA VAL A 173 -0.85 -15.84 12.90
C VAL A 173 0.25 -15.21 13.75
N ARG A 174 1.25 -16.01 14.08
CA ARG A 174 2.47 -15.59 14.76
C ARG A 174 3.64 -15.68 13.79
N LEU A 175 4.31 -14.56 13.52
CA LEU A 175 5.49 -14.47 12.67
C LEU A 175 6.72 -14.17 13.50
N LYS A 176 7.81 -14.88 13.23
CA LYS A 176 9.13 -14.53 13.76
C LYS A 176 9.63 -13.27 13.08
N LEU A 177 10.23 -12.34 13.83
CA LEU A 177 10.89 -11.16 13.28
C LEU A 177 12.26 -11.52 12.67
N PRO A 178 12.67 -10.81 11.59
CA PRO A 178 11.92 -9.75 10.90
C PRO A 178 10.77 -10.29 10.05
N ALA A 179 9.72 -9.45 9.84
CA ALA A 179 8.51 -9.85 9.13
C ALA A 179 7.92 -8.71 8.28
N VAL A 180 7.12 -9.09 7.27
CA VAL A 180 6.33 -8.17 6.43
C VAL A 180 4.85 -8.35 6.74
N LEU A 181 4.13 -7.26 6.93
CA LEU A 181 2.66 -7.26 7.09
C LEU A 181 2.02 -6.47 5.96
N CYS A 182 1.18 -7.13 5.16
CA CYS A 182 0.32 -6.48 4.17
C CYS A 182 -0.99 -6.09 4.86
N VAL A 183 -1.14 -4.80 5.12
CA VAL A 183 -2.18 -4.22 5.98
C VAL A 183 -3.48 -4.03 5.19
N GLN A 184 -4.57 -4.54 5.76
CA GLN A 184 -5.93 -4.35 5.27
C GLN A 184 -6.56 -3.08 5.88
N SER A 185 -7.60 -2.57 5.22
CA SER A 185 -8.39 -1.45 5.74
C SER A 185 -8.99 -1.76 7.12
N GLY A 186 -9.20 -0.71 7.92
CA GLY A 186 -9.86 -0.83 9.22
C GLY A 186 -8.96 -1.29 10.38
N ILE A 187 -7.66 -1.54 10.18
CA ILE A 187 -6.72 -1.92 11.26
C ILE A 187 -6.65 -0.84 12.36
N ARG A 188 -6.80 0.42 11.97
CA ARG A 188 -6.86 1.62 12.84
C ARG A 188 -7.75 2.67 12.21
N LEU A 189 -8.23 3.63 12.99
CA LEU A 189 -8.91 4.81 12.46
C LEU A 189 -7.90 5.72 11.76
N LEU A 190 -8.22 6.13 10.54
CA LEU A 190 -7.42 7.10 9.80
C LEU A 190 -7.56 8.49 10.44
N ARG A 191 -6.46 9.01 11.00
CA ARG A 191 -6.44 10.36 11.57
C ARG A 191 -6.26 11.40 10.49
N TYR A 192 -7.09 12.42 10.54
CA TYR A 192 -6.96 13.58 9.67
C TYR A 192 -5.66 14.35 9.96
N VAL A 193 -4.98 14.76 8.90
CA VAL A 193 -3.81 15.65 8.98
C VAL A 193 -4.22 17.05 8.56
N SER A 194 -4.21 17.98 9.51
CA SER A 194 -4.57 19.37 9.22
C SER A 194 -3.60 20.03 8.23
N ALA A 195 -4.10 21.00 7.43
CA ALA A 195 -3.28 21.76 6.50
C ALA A 195 -2.07 22.43 7.20
N MET A 196 -2.26 22.91 8.42
CA MET A 196 -1.18 23.50 9.22
C MET A 196 -0.06 22.50 9.55
N LYS A 197 -0.39 21.25 9.92
CA LYS A 197 0.61 20.20 10.15
C LYS A 197 1.36 19.85 8.87
N ARG A 198 0.65 19.74 7.73
CA ARG A 198 1.29 19.51 6.43
C ARG A 198 2.24 20.63 6.05
N GLN A 199 1.82 21.89 6.24
CA GLN A 199 2.65 23.06 5.95
C GLN A 199 3.95 23.09 6.77
N LYS A 200 3.91 22.70 8.04
CA LYS A 200 5.11 22.66 8.91
C LYS A 200 6.18 21.72 8.40
N VAL A 201 5.81 20.60 7.80
CA VAL A 201 6.76 19.57 7.34
C VAL A 201 7.19 19.74 5.88
N ARG A 202 6.55 20.64 5.11
CA ARG A 202 6.87 20.85 3.68
C ARG A 202 8.30 21.31 3.42
N ASN A 203 8.93 21.96 4.37
CA ASN A 203 10.34 22.37 4.29
C ASN A 203 11.33 21.32 4.81
N THR A 204 10.84 20.17 5.28
CA THR A 204 11.70 19.08 5.72
C THR A 204 12.36 18.44 4.50
N PRO A 205 13.69 18.37 4.43
CA PRO A 205 14.34 17.72 3.30
C PRO A 205 13.99 16.24 3.27
N ILE A 206 13.59 15.76 2.09
CA ILE A 206 13.34 14.34 1.87
C ILE A 206 14.61 13.72 1.30
N LYS A 207 15.15 12.71 1.99
CA LYS A 207 16.33 11.99 1.52
C LYS A 207 16.01 11.26 0.23
N LEU A 208 16.72 11.60 -0.85
CA LEU A 208 16.73 10.81 -2.07
C LEU A 208 17.70 9.64 -1.85
N TRP A 209 17.19 8.41 -1.90
CA TRP A 209 18.03 7.22 -1.77
C TRP A 209 18.83 6.95 -3.05
N GLY A 210 18.18 7.06 -4.22
CA GLY A 210 18.75 6.75 -5.52
C GLY A 210 17.65 6.70 -6.58
N LYS A 211 17.99 6.07 -7.69
CA LYS A 211 17.07 5.86 -8.81
C LYS A 211 16.68 4.40 -8.92
N LEU A 212 15.45 4.18 -9.39
CA LEU A 212 14.95 2.86 -9.73
C LEU A 212 15.75 2.29 -10.90
N GLU A 213 16.42 1.18 -10.69
CA GLU A 213 17.03 0.42 -11.76
C GLU A 213 15.98 -0.48 -12.38
N ARG A 214 15.84 -0.41 -13.72
CA ARG A 214 14.87 -1.23 -14.45
C ARG A 214 15.42 -2.62 -14.82
N GLU A 215 16.58 -2.99 -14.29
CA GLU A 215 17.18 -4.30 -14.48
C GLU A 215 16.51 -5.29 -13.53
N GLY A 216 15.48 -5.94 -14.04
CA GLY A 216 14.80 -7.06 -13.40
C GLY A 216 14.10 -7.84 -14.49
N MET A 217 14.37 -9.13 -14.63
CA MET A 217 13.60 -9.96 -15.55
C MET A 217 12.22 -10.15 -14.94
N LEU A 218 11.24 -9.48 -15.53
CA LEU A 218 9.84 -9.82 -15.29
C LEU A 218 9.61 -11.26 -15.77
N PRO A 219 9.00 -12.11 -14.98
CA PRO A 219 8.63 -13.46 -15.44
C PRO A 219 7.48 -13.42 -16.46
N TYR A 220 7.02 -12.25 -16.84
CA TYR A 220 5.91 -12.00 -17.75
C TYR A 220 6.20 -10.79 -18.65
N GLU A 221 5.54 -10.75 -19.80
CA GLU A 221 5.55 -9.63 -20.74
C GLU A 221 4.16 -9.02 -20.79
N ILE A 222 4.07 -7.69 -20.60
CA ILE A 222 2.81 -6.98 -20.82
C ILE A 222 2.59 -6.88 -22.33
N LYS A 223 1.57 -7.58 -22.84
CA LYS A 223 1.25 -7.58 -24.27
C LYS A 223 0.53 -6.32 -24.69
N GLU A 224 -0.41 -5.86 -23.87
CA GLU A 224 -1.26 -4.72 -24.18
C GLU A 224 -1.81 -4.12 -22.89
N VAL A 225 -1.93 -2.80 -22.88
CA VAL A 225 -2.68 -2.03 -21.87
C VAL A 225 -3.70 -1.21 -22.62
N SER A 226 -4.99 -1.35 -22.28
CA SER A 226 -6.09 -0.63 -22.90
C SER A 226 -7.04 -0.06 -21.86
N LEU A 227 -7.72 1.03 -22.20
CA LEU A 227 -8.81 1.53 -21.37
C LEU A 227 -10.02 0.59 -21.51
N PRO A 228 -10.74 0.32 -20.41
CA PRO A 228 -11.95 -0.48 -20.49
C PRO A 228 -12.98 0.19 -21.41
N SER A 229 -13.59 -0.60 -22.31
CA SER A 229 -14.70 -0.09 -23.13
C SER A 229 -15.90 0.23 -22.21
N LYS A 230 -16.52 1.39 -22.42
CA LYS A 230 -17.73 1.80 -21.68
C LYS A 230 -19.01 1.10 -22.21
N GLU A 231 -18.90 -0.04 -22.86
CA GLU A 231 -20.02 -0.82 -23.37
C GLU A 231 -20.66 -1.66 -22.25
N GLY A 232 -21.38 -1.00 -21.39
CA GLY A 232 -22.24 -1.65 -20.42
C GLY A 232 -23.59 -0.90 -20.37
N HIS A 233 -24.65 -1.54 -20.84
CA HIS A 233 -25.99 -1.00 -20.68
C HIS A 233 -26.64 -1.62 -19.44
N ALA A 234 -26.98 -0.76 -18.45
CA ALA A 234 -27.82 -1.21 -17.36
C ALA A 234 -29.25 -1.39 -17.86
N GLU A 235 -29.82 -2.58 -17.72
CA GLU A 235 -31.23 -2.80 -17.94
C GLU A 235 -32.02 -2.30 -16.71
N MET A 236 -32.85 -1.28 -16.94
CA MET A 236 -33.66 -0.71 -15.87
C MET A 236 -34.93 -1.54 -15.66
N ILE A 237 -35.05 -2.20 -14.53
CA ILE A 237 -36.27 -2.94 -14.18
C ILE A 237 -37.36 -1.93 -13.80
N THR A 238 -38.38 -1.82 -14.67
CA THR A 238 -39.56 -0.95 -14.48
C THR A 238 -40.69 -1.70 -13.81
N GLY A 239 -41.65 -0.98 -13.19
CA GLY A 239 -42.81 -1.52 -12.50
C GLY A 239 -42.89 -1.07 -11.05
N ASP A 240 -43.91 -1.58 -10.31
CA ASP A 240 -44.00 -1.39 -8.86
C ASP A 240 -43.01 -2.27 -8.08
N ARG A 241 -42.94 -2.12 -6.74
CA ARG A 241 -42.00 -2.91 -5.92
C ARG A 241 -42.16 -4.43 -6.07
N PRO A 242 -43.38 -5.02 -6.02
CA PRO A 242 -43.58 -6.45 -6.23
C PRO A 242 -43.13 -6.94 -7.60
N GLU A 243 -43.46 -6.20 -8.65
CA GLU A 243 -43.07 -6.53 -10.03
C GLU A 243 -41.54 -6.49 -10.23
N LYS A 244 -40.88 -5.46 -9.70
CA LYS A 244 -39.41 -5.35 -9.71
C LYS A 244 -38.77 -6.51 -8.98
N ALA A 245 -39.24 -6.85 -7.79
CA ALA A 245 -38.74 -7.97 -7.01
C ALA A 245 -38.87 -9.30 -7.74
N LYS A 246 -40.04 -9.55 -8.40
CA LYS A 246 -40.26 -10.76 -9.17
C LYS A 246 -39.29 -10.85 -10.36
N LYS A 247 -39.19 -9.79 -11.16
CA LYS A 247 -38.24 -9.75 -12.30
C LYS A 247 -36.78 -9.94 -11.86
N LEU A 248 -36.37 -9.32 -10.77
CA LEU A 248 -35.01 -9.49 -10.23
C LEU A 248 -34.77 -10.95 -9.81
N LEU A 249 -35.73 -11.57 -9.15
CA LEU A 249 -35.67 -12.99 -8.78
C LEU A 249 -35.53 -13.91 -9.99
N GLU A 250 -36.28 -13.64 -11.07
CA GLU A 250 -36.20 -14.39 -12.34
C GLU A 250 -34.83 -14.26 -13.02
N ILE A 251 -34.21 -13.04 -12.96
CA ILE A 251 -32.87 -12.80 -13.48
C ILE A 251 -31.83 -13.57 -12.68
N ILE A 252 -31.87 -13.46 -11.35
CA ILE A 252 -30.92 -14.14 -10.45
C ILE A 252 -31.04 -15.66 -10.61
N SER A 253 -32.27 -16.22 -10.70
CA SER A 253 -32.49 -17.67 -10.83
C SER A 253 -31.98 -18.24 -12.15
N LYS A 254 -31.79 -17.42 -13.18
CA LYS A 254 -31.21 -17.81 -14.46
C LYS A 254 -29.68 -17.69 -14.50
N ALA A 255 -29.10 -16.94 -13.57
CA ALA A 255 -27.65 -16.68 -13.52
C ALA A 255 -26.92 -17.63 -12.55
N VAL A 256 -27.64 -18.41 -11.75
CA VAL A 256 -27.16 -19.46 -10.84
C VAL A 256 -27.47 -20.83 -11.47
#